data_8e945c431b48a6f9965e082b6cfedfd4
#
_entry.id   8e945c431b48a6f9965e082b6cfedfd4
#
_cell.length_a   1.000
_cell.length_b   1.000
_cell.length_c   1.000
_cell.angle_alpha   90.00
_cell.angle_beta   90.00
_cell.angle_gamma   90.00
#
_symmetry.space_group_name_H-M   'P 1'
#
loop_
_entity.id
_entity.type
_entity.pdbx_description
1 polymer ?
#
loop_
_entity_poly.entity_id
_entity_poly.type
_entity_poly.pdbx_seq_one_letter_code
_entity_poly.pdbx_strand_id
1 'polypeptide(L)'
;MLSVKYFLENYTSFQTDAQVDVTHEVHDGINTWPLVSLKYGNPNKPTLLITGGIHGLERIGAQLCLSLLYSFQERLQWDRVLQSMLSSLQVVFIPVVNPVGYFQTSRSNGQGVDLMRNAPIESKEKVPFLLGGQNYSNRWPWYRGTEVAAETQFVLDQVKNILSETSHLISLDLHSGFGFSDQIWFPFANSKQVFTQISELHLFFKLFEKTHPYKS
;
A
#
# COMPACT_ATOMS: atom_id res chain seq x y z
N MET A 1 -1.39 -20.75 0.03
CA MET A 1 -1.67 -19.31 -0.16
C MET A 1 -2.27 -18.79 1.13
N LEU A 2 -1.73 -17.70 1.69
CA LEU A 2 -2.27 -17.11 2.93
C LEU A 2 -3.68 -16.56 2.67
N SER A 3 -4.60 -16.77 3.60
CA SER A 3 -5.98 -16.35 3.43
C SER A 3 -6.14 -14.88 3.85
N VAL A 4 -6.42 -14.00 2.89
CA VAL A 4 -6.79 -12.60 3.16
C VAL A 4 -8.01 -12.54 4.07
N LYS A 5 -9.00 -13.42 3.86
CA LYS A 5 -10.19 -13.49 4.71
C LYS A 5 -9.81 -13.80 6.16
N TYR A 6 -8.98 -14.82 6.36
CA TYR A 6 -8.51 -15.20 7.70
C TYR A 6 -7.78 -14.04 8.39
N PHE A 7 -6.91 -13.32 7.65
CA PHE A 7 -6.21 -12.15 8.17
C PHE A 7 -7.21 -11.07 8.63
N LEU A 8 -8.17 -10.70 7.78
CA LEU A 8 -9.15 -9.65 8.09
C LEU A 8 -10.11 -10.02 9.23
N GLU A 9 -10.33 -11.31 9.47
CA GLU A 9 -11.14 -11.82 10.59
C GLU A 9 -10.32 -11.98 11.89
N ASN A 10 -8.99 -12.06 11.81
CA ASN A 10 -8.11 -12.39 12.94
C ASN A 10 -6.95 -11.40 13.14
N TYR A 11 -7.01 -10.20 12.59
CA TYR A 11 -5.94 -9.19 12.69
C TYR A 11 -5.59 -8.82 14.15
N THR A 12 -6.51 -8.97 15.07
CA THR A 12 -6.28 -8.73 16.50
C THR A 12 -5.23 -9.63 17.12
N SER A 13 -4.95 -10.79 16.51
CA SER A 13 -3.88 -11.69 16.96
C SER A 13 -2.48 -11.07 16.86
N PHE A 14 -2.30 -9.99 16.08
CA PHE A 14 -1.04 -9.26 15.96
C PHE A 14 -0.82 -8.21 17.05
N GLN A 15 -1.81 -7.91 17.90
CA GLN A 15 -1.73 -6.86 18.92
C GLN A 15 -0.68 -7.10 20.00
N THR A 16 -0.17 -8.32 20.15
CA THR A 16 0.90 -8.63 21.10
C THR A 16 2.24 -8.00 20.70
N ASP A 17 2.51 -7.85 19.41
CA ASP A 17 3.80 -7.42 18.86
C ASP A 17 3.71 -6.16 18.02
N ALA A 18 2.50 -5.78 17.61
CA ALA A 18 2.22 -4.62 16.76
C ALA A 18 1.20 -3.68 17.38
N GLN A 19 1.33 -2.39 17.10
CA GLN A 19 0.21 -1.47 17.21
C GLN A 19 -0.72 -1.68 16.01
N VAL A 20 -1.95 -2.12 16.27
CA VAL A 20 -2.98 -2.35 15.25
C VAL A 20 -3.91 -1.15 15.19
N ASP A 21 -4.10 -0.60 14.00
CA ASP A 21 -5.01 0.51 13.72
C ASP A 21 -6.09 0.07 12.72
N VAL A 22 -7.37 0.28 13.11
CA VAL A 22 -8.55 -0.05 12.31
C VAL A 22 -9.55 1.10 12.45
N THR A 23 -9.26 2.22 11.81
CA THR A 23 -10.08 3.43 11.90
C THR A 23 -11.17 3.51 10.84
N HIS A 24 -11.10 2.66 9.82
CA HIS A 24 -12.03 2.66 8.69
C HIS A 24 -12.50 1.24 8.38
N GLU A 25 -13.73 1.16 7.86
CA GLU A 25 -14.35 -0.07 7.38
C GLU A 25 -15.01 0.18 6.03
N VAL A 26 -15.12 -0.87 5.22
CA VAL A 26 -15.79 -0.84 3.92
C VAL A 26 -16.79 -1.98 3.79
N HIS A 27 -17.85 -1.79 3.00
CA HIS A 27 -18.95 -2.73 2.88
C HIS A 27 -19.08 -3.22 1.44
N ASP A 28 -19.36 -4.53 1.29
CA ASP A 28 -19.64 -5.15 -0.02
C ASP A 28 -21.14 -5.37 -0.26
N GLY A 29 -21.99 -4.86 0.64
CA GLY A 29 -23.44 -5.06 0.65
C GLY A 29 -23.89 -6.24 1.51
N ILE A 30 -23.00 -7.14 1.89
CA ILE A 30 -23.24 -8.32 2.74
C ILE A 30 -22.33 -8.27 3.97
N ASN A 31 -21.06 -8.03 3.77
CA ASN A 31 -20.04 -8.05 4.81
C ASN A 31 -19.43 -6.67 5.02
N THR A 32 -18.94 -6.46 6.24
CA THR A 32 -18.09 -5.33 6.59
C THR A 32 -16.65 -5.81 6.71
N TRP A 33 -15.73 -5.09 6.07
CA TRP A 33 -14.31 -5.42 6.06
C TRP A 33 -13.50 -4.30 6.68
N PRO A 34 -12.69 -4.57 7.72
CA PRO A 34 -11.82 -3.58 8.32
C PRO A 34 -10.66 -3.22 7.38
N LEU A 35 -10.24 -1.95 7.39
CA LEU A 35 -8.98 -1.50 6.82
C LEU A 35 -7.92 -1.54 7.92
N VAL A 36 -6.93 -2.41 7.77
CA VAL A 36 -6.00 -2.77 8.85
C VAL A 36 -4.60 -2.27 8.56
N SER A 37 -4.02 -1.54 9.51
CA SER A 37 -2.61 -1.16 9.55
C SER A 37 -1.93 -1.78 10.77
N LEU A 38 -0.74 -2.34 10.58
CA LEU A 38 0.06 -2.94 11.64
C LEU A 38 1.42 -2.24 11.69
N LYS A 39 1.76 -1.66 12.86
CA LYS A 39 2.94 -0.84 13.08
C LYS A 39 3.88 -1.52 14.07
N TYR A 40 5.11 -1.72 13.66
CA TYR A 40 6.18 -2.34 14.46
C TYR A 40 7.33 -1.35 14.65
N GLY A 41 7.89 -1.29 15.85
CA GLY A 41 9.05 -0.45 16.15
C GLY A 41 8.72 0.94 16.67
N ASN A 42 9.65 1.88 16.51
CA ASN A 42 9.57 3.19 17.13
C ASN A 42 8.95 4.24 16.17
N PRO A 43 7.81 4.85 16.52
CA PRO A 43 7.10 5.79 15.64
C PRO A 43 7.90 7.06 15.30
N ASN A 44 8.81 7.51 16.22
CA ASN A 44 9.64 8.71 16.02
C ASN A 44 10.89 8.44 15.16
N LYS A 45 10.95 7.34 14.45
CA LYS A 45 12.10 6.92 13.65
C LYS A 45 11.73 6.81 12.17
N PRO A 46 12.73 6.77 11.26
CA PRO A 46 12.47 6.52 9.86
C PRO A 46 11.52 5.34 9.66
N THR A 47 10.52 5.52 8.81
CA THR A 47 9.45 4.54 8.63
C THR A 47 9.48 3.94 7.22
N LEU A 48 9.32 2.63 7.15
CA LEU A 48 9.01 1.88 5.93
C LEU A 48 7.53 1.49 5.95
N LEU A 49 6.74 2.05 5.03
CA LEU A 49 5.34 1.68 4.80
C LEU A 49 5.26 0.73 3.62
N ILE A 50 4.64 -0.44 3.82
CA ILE A 50 4.41 -1.44 2.78
C ILE A 50 2.91 -1.63 2.60
N THR A 51 2.41 -1.36 1.39
CA THR A 51 1.00 -1.52 1.05
C THR A 51 0.81 -2.58 -0.03
N GLY A 52 -0.34 -3.24 -0.01
CA GLY A 52 -0.72 -4.20 -1.04
C GLY A 52 -2.21 -4.19 -1.33
N GLY A 53 -2.60 -4.65 -2.52
CA GLY A 53 -4.00 -4.86 -2.87
C GLY A 53 -4.81 -3.56 -3.03
N ILE A 54 -4.24 -2.49 -3.54
CA ILE A 54 -4.96 -1.28 -3.94
C ILE A 54 -5.93 -1.62 -5.09
N HIS A 55 -5.47 -2.35 -6.10
CA HIS A 55 -6.36 -2.97 -7.07
C HIS A 55 -6.69 -4.39 -6.62
N GLY A 56 -7.96 -4.67 -6.37
CA GLY A 56 -8.37 -5.96 -5.82
C GLY A 56 -8.10 -7.16 -6.73
N LEU A 57 -8.18 -6.98 -8.06
CA LEU A 57 -7.85 -8.04 -9.04
C LEU A 57 -6.36 -8.41 -9.04
N GLU A 58 -5.48 -7.51 -8.56
CA GLU A 58 -4.04 -7.71 -8.46
C GLU A 58 -3.67 -8.43 -7.16
N ARG A 59 -4.18 -9.65 -7.00
CA ARG A 59 -4.10 -10.41 -5.75
C ARG A 59 -2.69 -10.67 -5.26
N ILE A 60 -1.71 -10.68 -6.18
CA ILE A 60 -0.32 -10.99 -5.84
C ILE A 60 0.28 -9.93 -4.91
N GLY A 61 -0.06 -8.64 -5.08
CA GLY A 61 0.42 -7.56 -4.20
C GLY A 61 -0.03 -7.75 -2.75
N ALA A 62 -1.33 -8.05 -2.53
CA ALA A 62 -1.86 -8.35 -1.20
C ALA A 62 -1.24 -9.62 -0.61
N GLN A 63 -1.08 -10.69 -1.42
CA GLN A 63 -0.49 -11.94 -0.98
C GLN A 63 0.98 -11.79 -0.61
N LEU A 64 1.73 -11.00 -1.37
CA LEU A 64 3.14 -10.70 -1.08
C LEU A 64 3.26 -9.90 0.22
N CYS A 65 2.44 -8.86 0.38
CA CYS A 65 2.44 -8.06 1.61
C CYS A 65 2.10 -8.91 2.84
N LEU A 66 1.09 -9.79 2.75
CA LEU A 66 0.77 -10.75 3.80
C LEU A 66 1.92 -11.72 4.08
N SER A 67 2.56 -12.25 3.05
CA SER A 67 3.69 -13.17 3.22
C SER A 67 4.86 -12.49 3.92
N LEU A 68 5.15 -11.24 3.56
CA LEU A 68 6.16 -10.43 4.24
C LEU A 68 5.79 -10.17 5.71
N LEU A 69 4.53 -9.81 5.98
CA LEU A 69 4.02 -9.60 7.33
C LEU A 69 4.16 -10.85 8.21
N TYR A 70 3.68 -12.01 7.75
CA TYR A 70 3.78 -13.25 8.53
C TYR A 70 5.23 -13.67 8.73
N SER A 71 6.07 -13.59 7.71
CA SER A 71 7.50 -13.87 7.83
C SER A 71 8.21 -12.90 8.80
N PHE A 72 7.82 -11.62 8.76
CA PHE A 72 8.32 -10.60 9.67
C PHE A 72 7.92 -10.93 11.12
N GLN A 73 6.65 -11.25 11.37
CA GLN A 73 6.12 -11.63 12.67
C GLN A 73 6.82 -12.89 13.23
N GLU A 74 7.02 -13.90 12.40
CA GLU A 74 7.74 -15.13 12.79
C GLU A 74 9.19 -14.81 13.16
N ARG A 75 9.90 -14.01 12.36
CA ARG A 75 11.28 -13.61 12.62
C ARG A 75 11.43 -12.77 13.88
N LEU A 76 10.46 -11.96 14.24
CA LEU A 76 10.49 -11.17 15.49
C LEU A 76 10.64 -12.05 16.73
N GLN A 77 10.23 -13.32 16.69
CA GLN A 77 10.32 -14.21 17.85
C GLN A 77 11.76 -14.67 18.16
N TRP A 78 12.65 -14.66 17.18
CA TRP A 78 14.00 -15.22 17.33
C TRP A 78 15.14 -14.36 16.75
N ASP A 79 14.86 -13.45 15.79
CA ASP A 79 15.86 -12.65 15.07
C ASP A 79 16.20 -11.39 15.88
N ARG A 80 17.28 -11.48 16.68
CA ARG A 80 17.74 -10.36 17.52
C ARG A 80 18.21 -9.14 16.71
N VAL A 81 18.67 -9.34 15.47
CA VAL A 81 19.07 -8.23 14.59
C VAL A 81 17.83 -7.45 14.20
N LEU A 82 16.78 -8.13 13.76
CA LEU A 82 15.51 -7.50 13.45
C LEU A 82 14.91 -6.77 14.65
N GLN A 83 14.89 -7.42 15.83
CA GLN A 83 14.43 -6.78 17.08
C GLN A 83 15.22 -5.51 17.40
N SER A 84 16.55 -5.55 17.26
CA SER A 84 17.41 -4.37 17.47
C SER A 84 17.14 -3.25 16.46
N MET A 85 16.92 -3.59 15.19
CA MET A 85 16.61 -2.61 14.15
C MET A 85 15.34 -1.81 14.47
N LEU A 86 14.32 -2.44 15.06
CA LEU A 86 13.06 -1.79 15.41
C LEU A 86 13.19 -0.70 16.50
N SER A 87 14.29 -0.63 17.20
CA SER A 87 14.61 0.51 18.08
C SER A 87 14.95 1.78 17.28
N SER A 88 15.41 1.62 16.04
CA SER A 88 15.96 2.68 15.18
C SER A 88 15.09 2.96 13.94
N LEU A 89 14.05 2.17 13.70
CA LEU A 89 13.12 2.33 12.59
C LEU A 89 11.72 1.85 12.98
N GLN A 90 10.74 2.23 12.15
CA GLN A 90 9.38 1.71 12.17
C GLN A 90 9.08 0.97 10.86
N VAL A 91 8.35 -0.14 10.93
CA VAL A 91 7.80 -0.82 9.76
C VAL A 91 6.28 -0.86 9.90
N VAL A 92 5.59 -0.43 8.85
CA VAL A 92 4.12 -0.38 8.79
C VAL A 92 3.64 -1.23 7.63
N PHE A 93 2.69 -2.12 7.89
CA PHE A 93 2.05 -2.94 6.87
C PHE A 93 0.58 -2.57 6.71
N ILE A 94 0.13 -2.38 5.48
CA ILE A 94 -1.29 -2.34 5.08
C ILE A 94 -1.49 -3.42 4.02
N PRO A 95 -1.74 -4.68 4.43
CA PRO A 95 -1.67 -5.81 3.51
C PRO A 95 -2.75 -5.81 2.44
N VAL A 96 -3.92 -5.25 2.75
CA VAL A 96 -5.07 -5.24 1.84
C VAL A 96 -5.76 -3.88 1.93
N VAL A 97 -5.45 -2.99 1.00
CA VAL A 97 -6.07 -1.65 0.94
C VAL A 97 -7.52 -1.72 0.46
N ASN A 98 -7.83 -2.62 -0.49
CA ASN A 98 -9.14 -2.75 -1.12
C ASN A 98 -9.72 -4.17 -0.92
N PRO A 99 -10.22 -4.50 0.26
CA PRO A 99 -10.74 -5.84 0.54
C PRO A 99 -11.97 -6.19 -0.32
N VAL A 100 -12.88 -5.25 -0.56
CA VAL A 100 -14.07 -5.50 -1.40
C VAL A 100 -13.65 -5.83 -2.83
N GLY A 101 -12.79 -5.02 -3.44
CA GLY A 101 -12.25 -5.31 -4.77
C GLY A 101 -11.50 -6.64 -4.83
N TYR A 102 -10.76 -6.99 -3.76
CA TYR A 102 -10.04 -8.26 -3.68
C TYR A 102 -11.00 -9.46 -3.76
N PHE A 103 -12.09 -9.46 -2.97
CA PHE A 103 -13.06 -10.56 -2.98
C PHE A 103 -13.89 -10.61 -4.26
N GLN A 104 -14.22 -9.44 -4.82
CA GLN A 104 -14.96 -9.35 -6.08
C GLN A 104 -14.09 -9.53 -7.33
N THR A 105 -12.76 -9.65 -7.18
CA THR A 105 -11.80 -9.71 -8.29
C THR A 105 -11.95 -8.50 -9.22
N SER A 106 -12.14 -7.34 -8.63
CA SER A 106 -12.32 -6.06 -9.30
C SER A 106 -11.09 -5.18 -9.19
N ARG A 107 -10.80 -4.40 -10.24
CA ARG A 107 -9.81 -3.32 -10.15
C ARG A 107 -10.24 -2.24 -9.17
N SER A 108 -11.51 -1.87 -9.25
CA SER A 108 -12.14 -0.84 -8.44
C SER A 108 -12.53 -1.35 -7.07
N ASN A 109 -12.86 -0.45 -6.15
CA ASN A 109 -13.47 -0.77 -4.88
C ASN A 109 -14.97 -1.12 -5.02
N GLY A 110 -15.66 -1.37 -3.91
CA GLY A 110 -17.08 -1.74 -3.89
C GLY A 110 -18.04 -0.69 -4.49
N GLN A 111 -17.60 0.54 -4.66
CA GLN A 111 -18.35 1.64 -5.26
C GLN A 111 -17.98 1.87 -6.75
N GLY A 112 -17.10 1.05 -7.30
CA GLY A 112 -16.61 1.19 -8.67
C GLY A 112 -15.48 2.21 -8.83
N VAL A 113 -14.93 2.73 -7.74
CA VAL A 113 -13.85 3.74 -7.75
C VAL A 113 -12.49 3.08 -7.98
N ASP A 114 -11.73 3.58 -8.96
CA ASP A 114 -10.31 3.24 -9.14
C ASP A 114 -9.48 4.06 -8.14
N LEU A 115 -8.99 3.41 -7.08
CA LEU A 115 -8.31 4.07 -5.98
C LEU A 115 -7.04 4.81 -6.41
N MET A 116 -6.33 4.32 -7.45
CA MET A 116 -5.17 5.02 -8.03
C MET A 116 -5.53 6.32 -8.76
N ARG A 117 -6.81 6.55 -9.03
CA ARG A 117 -7.35 7.78 -9.64
C ARG A 117 -8.10 8.66 -8.64
N ASN A 118 -8.28 8.17 -7.42
CA ASN A 118 -9.07 8.83 -6.38
C ASN A 118 -8.23 9.70 -5.41
N ALA A 119 -6.91 9.73 -5.57
CA ALA A 119 -6.05 10.60 -4.75
C ALA A 119 -6.42 12.08 -4.94
N PRO A 120 -6.40 12.91 -3.88
CA PRO A 120 -6.83 14.31 -3.92
C PRO A 120 -5.79 15.25 -4.56
N ILE A 121 -4.96 14.73 -5.46
CA ILE A 121 -3.92 15.49 -6.16
C ILE A 121 -4.15 15.39 -7.66
N GLU A 122 -4.38 16.54 -8.28
CA GLU A 122 -4.58 16.64 -9.73
C GLU A 122 -3.23 16.75 -10.46
N SER A 123 -3.22 16.28 -11.71
CA SER A 123 -2.09 16.52 -12.60
C SER A 123 -1.97 18.02 -12.92
N LYS A 124 -0.76 18.55 -12.84
CA LYS A 124 -0.43 19.90 -13.29
C LYS A 124 -0.30 20.00 -14.82
N GLU A 125 -0.18 18.85 -15.47
CA GLU A 125 0.01 18.74 -16.91
C GLU A 125 -1.27 18.24 -17.59
N LYS A 126 -1.41 18.53 -18.88
CA LYS A 126 -2.52 17.98 -19.66
C LYS A 126 -2.35 16.45 -19.78
N VAL A 127 -3.31 15.72 -19.25
CA VAL A 127 -3.35 14.26 -19.30
C VAL A 127 -4.18 13.83 -20.53
N PRO A 128 -3.75 12.79 -21.27
CA PRO A 128 -4.55 12.20 -22.33
C PRO A 128 -5.92 11.76 -21.82
N PHE A 129 -6.92 11.80 -22.73
CA PHE A 129 -8.29 11.46 -22.41
C PHE A 129 -8.39 10.09 -21.69
N LEU A 130 -9.14 10.05 -20.63
CA LEU A 130 -9.34 8.92 -19.70
C LEU A 130 -8.12 8.44 -18.90
N LEU A 131 -6.87 8.73 -19.28
CA LEU A 131 -5.70 8.22 -18.56
C LEU A 131 -5.64 8.73 -17.11
N GLY A 132 -6.06 9.97 -16.86
CA GLY A 132 -6.19 10.55 -15.52
C GLY A 132 -7.44 10.12 -14.76
N GLY A 133 -8.24 9.23 -15.32
CA GLY A 133 -9.54 8.83 -14.78
C GLY A 133 -10.70 9.69 -15.31
N GLN A 134 -11.93 9.29 -14.98
CA GLN A 134 -13.16 9.95 -15.42
C GLN A 134 -14.18 10.02 -14.25
N ASN A 135 -15.10 10.99 -14.33
CA ASN A 135 -16.17 11.19 -13.35
C ASN A 135 -17.58 10.97 -13.95
N TYR A 136 -17.66 10.35 -15.13
CA TYR A 136 -18.92 10.19 -15.84
C TYR A 136 -19.76 9.04 -15.29
N SER A 137 -19.13 7.88 -14.99
CA SER A 137 -19.85 6.70 -14.53
C SER A 137 -18.91 5.70 -13.85
N ASN A 138 -19.38 5.13 -12.72
CA ASN A 138 -18.71 4.03 -12.02
C ASN A 138 -18.77 2.68 -12.77
N ARG A 139 -19.54 2.60 -13.86
CA ARG A 139 -19.59 1.42 -14.76
C ARG A 139 -18.46 1.43 -15.79
N TRP A 140 -17.78 2.56 -15.96
CA TRP A 140 -16.68 2.71 -16.90
C TRP A 140 -15.35 2.63 -16.19
N PRO A 141 -14.30 2.13 -16.87
CA PRO A 141 -12.96 2.05 -16.28
C PRO A 141 -12.46 3.41 -15.79
N TRP A 142 -11.60 3.34 -14.76
CA TRP A 142 -10.92 4.51 -14.20
C TRP A 142 -11.83 5.59 -13.61
N TYR A 143 -12.96 5.18 -13.05
CA TYR A 143 -13.86 6.10 -12.34
C TYR A 143 -13.16 6.64 -11.07
N ARG A 144 -13.12 7.95 -10.95
CA ARG A 144 -12.41 8.64 -9.87
C ARG A 144 -13.21 8.75 -8.57
N GLY A 145 -14.50 8.52 -8.64
CA GLY A 145 -15.42 8.88 -7.56
C GLY A 145 -15.75 10.38 -7.51
N THR A 146 -16.76 10.71 -6.73
CA THR A 146 -17.14 12.10 -6.46
C THR A 146 -16.47 12.65 -5.20
N GLU A 147 -16.01 11.76 -4.33
CA GLU A 147 -15.37 12.05 -3.05
C GLU A 147 -14.17 11.11 -2.86
N VAL A 148 -13.34 11.40 -1.87
CA VAL A 148 -12.25 10.52 -1.48
C VAL A 148 -12.84 9.25 -0.86
N ALA A 149 -12.53 8.09 -1.43
CA ALA A 149 -13.00 6.80 -0.95
C ALA A 149 -12.40 6.49 0.44
N ALA A 150 -13.11 5.69 1.24
CA ALA A 150 -12.68 5.32 2.58
C ALA A 150 -11.29 4.65 2.59
N GLU A 151 -11.01 3.81 1.60
CA GLU A 151 -9.71 3.16 1.42
C GLU A 151 -8.58 4.18 1.15
N THR A 152 -8.83 5.14 0.27
CA THR A 152 -7.89 6.23 -0.02
C THR A 152 -7.68 7.09 1.22
N GLN A 153 -8.76 7.46 1.90
CA GLN A 153 -8.70 8.27 3.13
C GLN A 153 -7.89 7.56 4.22
N PHE A 154 -8.13 6.26 4.42
CA PHE A 154 -7.37 5.46 5.38
C PHE A 154 -5.86 5.50 5.11
N VAL A 155 -5.43 5.26 3.87
CA VAL A 155 -4.00 5.32 3.51
C VAL A 155 -3.43 6.72 3.73
N LEU A 156 -4.18 7.77 3.35
CA LEU A 156 -3.76 9.16 3.57
C LEU A 156 -3.61 9.49 5.06
N ASP A 157 -4.51 9.00 5.89
CA ASP A 157 -4.45 9.24 7.34
C ASP A 157 -3.27 8.48 7.97
N GLN A 158 -2.98 7.25 7.53
CA GLN A 158 -1.77 6.54 7.95
C GLN A 158 -0.49 7.31 7.57
N VAL A 159 -0.40 7.81 6.34
CA VAL A 159 0.75 8.60 5.87
C VAL A 159 0.88 9.91 6.67
N LYS A 160 -0.22 10.64 6.89
CA LYS A 160 -0.23 11.87 7.70
C LYS A 160 0.23 11.61 9.13
N ASN A 161 -0.28 10.55 9.77
CA ASN A 161 0.10 10.16 11.13
C ASN A 161 1.60 9.84 11.20
N ILE A 162 2.13 9.05 10.26
CA ILE A 162 3.56 8.75 10.19
C ILE A 162 4.37 10.05 10.04
N LEU A 163 4.01 10.93 9.11
CA LEU A 163 4.74 12.17 8.84
C LEU A 163 4.61 13.21 9.96
N SER A 164 3.64 13.08 10.87
CA SER A 164 3.58 13.89 12.09
C SER A 164 4.62 13.47 13.14
N GLU A 165 5.10 12.24 13.08
CA GLU A 165 6.05 11.65 14.04
C GLU A 165 7.48 11.59 13.49
N THR A 166 7.65 11.44 12.16
CA THR A 166 8.96 11.38 11.51
C THR A 166 8.99 12.14 10.19
N SER A 167 10.13 12.71 9.83
CA SER A 167 10.36 13.33 8.52
C SER A 167 10.84 12.35 7.43
N HIS A 168 11.07 11.09 7.79
CA HIS A 168 11.66 10.08 6.89
C HIS A 168 10.69 8.92 6.67
N LEU A 169 10.04 8.93 5.51
CA LEU A 169 9.12 7.87 5.08
C LEU A 169 9.55 7.32 3.72
N ILE A 170 9.69 6.01 3.64
CA ILE A 170 9.74 5.26 2.39
C ILE A 170 8.43 4.50 2.29
N SER A 171 7.66 4.72 1.23
CA SER A 171 6.44 3.97 0.93
C SER A 171 6.68 3.04 -0.24
N LEU A 172 6.40 1.76 -0.05
CA LEU A 172 6.49 0.72 -1.06
C LEU A 172 5.08 0.16 -1.31
N ASP A 173 4.56 0.39 -2.50
CA ASP A 173 3.26 -0.10 -2.92
C ASP A 173 3.42 -1.27 -3.90
N LEU A 174 2.86 -2.41 -3.53
CA LEU A 174 3.02 -3.68 -4.25
C LEU A 174 1.91 -3.85 -5.27
N HIS A 175 2.23 -3.57 -6.52
CA HIS A 175 1.35 -3.74 -7.67
C HIS A 175 1.78 -4.92 -8.56
N SER A 176 0.90 -5.32 -9.45
CA SER A 176 1.17 -6.30 -10.50
C SER A 176 0.45 -5.91 -11.80
N GLY A 177 0.67 -6.68 -12.88
CA GLY A 177 -0.09 -6.50 -14.13
C GLY A 177 0.47 -5.44 -15.09
N PHE A 178 1.69 -4.96 -14.88
CA PHE A 178 2.33 -3.99 -15.76
C PHE A 178 3.56 -4.60 -16.46
N GLY A 179 3.39 -4.95 -17.76
CA GLY A 179 4.50 -5.42 -18.59
C GLY A 179 4.95 -6.85 -18.30
N PHE A 180 6.10 -7.22 -18.88
CA PHE A 180 6.71 -8.56 -18.78
C PHE A 180 7.99 -8.58 -17.93
N SER A 181 8.37 -7.44 -17.36
CA SER A 181 9.53 -7.28 -16.49
C SER A 181 9.16 -6.48 -15.24
N ASP A 182 9.97 -6.64 -14.20
CA ASP A 182 9.82 -5.87 -12.96
C ASP A 182 10.06 -4.39 -13.22
N GLN A 183 9.16 -3.55 -12.70
CA GLN A 183 9.23 -2.10 -12.87
C GLN A 183 9.07 -1.43 -11.51
N ILE A 184 9.89 -0.43 -11.23
CA ILE A 184 9.74 0.44 -10.07
C ILE A 184 9.30 1.81 -10.55
N TRP A 185 8.13 2.23 -10.07
CA TRP A 185 7.56 3.53 -10.35
C TRP A 185 7.82 4.44 -9.15
N PHE A 186 8.12 5.70 -9.39
CA PHE A 186 8.37 6.67 -8.32
C PHE A 186 7.69 8.02 -8.64
N PRO A 187 7.42 8.86 -7.62
CA PRO A 187 6.80 10.15 -7.84
C PRO A 187 7.77 11.12 -8.57
N PHE A 188 7.27 12.19 -9.18
CA PHE A 188 5.90 12.72 -9.10
C PHE A 188 5.14 12.42 -10.39
N ALA A 189 4.04 11.65 -10.30
CA ALA A 189 3.20 11.38 -11.47
C ALA A 189 2.33 12.59 -11.88
N ASN A 190 2.18 13.61 -11.01
CA ASN A 190 1.33 14.77 -11.23
C ASN A 190 2.04 15.95 -11.91
N SER A 191 3.35 15.91 -12.10
CA SER A 191 4.12 17.02 -12.67
C SER A 191 5.41 16.54 -13.33
N LYS A 192 6.05 17.42 -14.12
CA LYS A 192 7.38 17.19 -14.70
C LYS A 192 8.52 17.60 -13.78
N GLN A 193 8.24 17.93 -12.54
CA GLN A 193 9.29 18.27 -11.58
C GLN A 193 10.18 17.06 -11.31
N VAL A 194 11.48 17.31 -11.22
CA VAL A 194 12.43 16.27 -10.85
C VAL A 194 12.19 15.85 -9.41
N PHE A 195 12.15 14.56 -9.16
CA PHE A 195 12.05 14.01 -7.81
C PHE A 195 13.32 14.34 -7.03
N THR A 196 13.19 15.02 -5.91
CA THR A 196 14.34 15.55 -5.15
C THR A 196 15.25 14.46 -4.61
N GLN A 197 14.71 13.27 -4.30
CA GLN A 197 15.44 12.10 -3.81
C GLN A 197 15.87 11.14 -4.92
N ILE A 198 16.07 11.64 -6.15
CA ILE A 198 16.45 10.80 -7.30
C ILE A 198 17.79 10.08 -7.09
N SER A 199 18.71 10.68 -6.34
CA SER A 199 20.03 10.09 -6.04
C SER A 199 19.90 8.89 -5.11
N GLU A 200 19.10 9.02 -4.06
CA GLU A 200 18.80 7.96 -3.09
C GLU A 200 18.04 6.81 -3.77
N LEU A 201 17.08 7.15 -4.61
CA LEU A 201 16.35 6.18 -5.41
C LEU A 201 17.29 5.41 -6.35
N HIS A 202 18.23 6.08 -7.02
CA HIS A 202 19.22 5.43 -7.87
C HIS A 202 20.11 4.44 -7.09
N LEU A 203 20.50 4.80 -5.86
CA LEU A 203 21.24 3.89 -4.98
C LEU A 203 20.40 2.68 -4.59
N PHE A 204 19.11 2.89 -4.28
CA PHE A 204 18.17 1.81 -4.01
C PHE A 204 18.03 0.84 -5.20
N PHE A 205 17.88 1.36 -6.42
CA PHE A 205 17.87 0.54 -7.63
C PHE A 205 19.15 -0.29 -7.80
N LYS A 206 20.32 0.33 -7.61
CA LYS A 206 21.59 -0.40 -7.69
C LYS A 206 21.69 -1.52 -6.65
N LEU A 207 21.18 -1.28 -5.44
CA LEU A 207 21.13 -2.31 -4.40
C LEU A 207 20.19 -3.44 -4.81
N PHE A 208 19.02 -3.11 -5.31
CA PHE A 208 18.03 -4.08 -5.80
C PHE A 208 18.62 -4.94 -6.93
N GLU A 209 19.24 -4.33 -7.96
CA GLU A 209 19.88 -5.04 -9.05
C GLU A 209 20.99 -6.02 -8.60
N LYS A 210 21.75 -5.63 -7.56
CA LYS A 210 22.82 -6.50 -7.02
C LYS A 210 22.26 -7.69 -6.24
N THR A 211 21.14 -7.52 -5.60
CA THR A 211 20.52 -8.54 -4.71
C THR A 211 19.48 -9.38 -5.43
N HIS A 212 18.99 -8.92 -6.58
CA HIS A 212 17.98 -9.63 -7.36
C HIS A 212 18.62 -10.76 -8.16
N PRO A 213 18.28 -12.04 -7.89
CA PRO A 213 18.95 -13.18 -8.50
C PRO A 213 18.55 -13.41 -9.97
N TYR A 214 17.47 -12.81 -10.42
CA TYR A 214 16.94 -13.00 -11.77
C TYR A 214 17.08 -11.70 -12.58
N LYS A 215 18.08 -11.68 -13.45
CA LYS A 215 18.16 -10.63 -14.49
C LYS A 215 17.22 -11.04 -15.63
N SER A 216 16.19 -10.24 -15.85
CA SER A 216 15.35 -10.32 -17.04
C SER A 216 16.11 -9.82 -18.28
#